data_e6576b664516cec51dac8ff9209e2ed5
#
_entry.id   e6576b664516cec51dac8ff9209e2ed5
#
_cell.length_a   1.000
_cell.length_b   1.000
_cell.length_c   1.000
_cell.angle_alpha   90.00
_cell.angle_beta   90.00
_cell.angle_gamma   90.00
#
_symmetry.space_group_name_H-M   'P 1'
#
loop_
_entity.id
_entity.type
_entity.pdbx_description
1 polymer ?
#
loop_
_entity_poly.entity_id
_entity_poly.type
_entity_poly.pdbx_seq_one_letter_code
_entity_poly.pdbx_strand_id
1 'polypeptide(L)'
;MHSRHKYFPVNATQKEWGLYATCVGHTRSEPGAVFPSREHPDEYYFNWDIGRTLHEWQISFIEDGEGNVELRQRRFKVQKGSLIVLPPECWHRYRPNPKTGWTTLWIGFNGDLATRLVGGAGFDPDGEVRTLSDGNRFHRLFLNAVTDILENGHDNVYAAAAQIPMLVAALVEDRPPDDYRTANAELVHRAQMYIKEHATETIDFESLAESLGLTYRSFRYLISKETSSSPLQYQLGVRLARAKNLLKSSDMPIAEIAKTLGFHSTWYFSHFFRKQAGTSPAVYRAIGSASIRKLAGTDPAKPL
;
A
#
# COMPACT_ATOMS: atom_id res chain seq x y z
N MET A 1 9.98 9.55 32.37
CA MET A 1 9.07 8.71 31.60
C MET A 1 9.60 7.30 31.70
N HIS A 2 8.78 6.32 32.13
CA HIS A 2 9.27 4.94 32.27
C HIS A 2 9.26 4.27 30.89
N SER A 3 10.32 3.52 30.58
CA SER A 3 10.37 2.68 29.39
C SER A 3 9.23 1.64 29.45
N ARG A 4 8.44 1.54 28.40
CA ARG A 4 7.35 0.57 28.26
C ARG A 4 7.51 -0.17 26.94
N HIS A 5 7.45 -1.48 26.99
CA HIS A 5 7.47 -2.32 25.78
C HIS A 5 6.68 -3.60 26.00
N LYS A 6 6.23 -4.19 24.92
CA LYS A 6 5.52 -5.47 24.90
C LYS A 6 5.94 -6.32 23.72
N TYR A 7 5.94 -7.62 23.93
CA TYR A 7 6.13 -8.66 22.91
C TYR A 7 4.86 -9.50 22.84
N PHE A 8 4.39 -9.79 21.64
CA PHE A 8 3.11 -10.46 21.42
C PHE A 8 3.35 -11.89 20.92
N PRO A 9 2.81 -12.90 21.60
CA PRO A 9 2.74 -14.24 21.04
C PRO A 9 1.82 -14.23 19.82
N VAL A 10 2.27 -14.77 18.70
CA VAL A 10 1.51 -14.80 17.44
C VAL A 10 0.91 -16.18 17.24
N ASN A 11 -0.42 -16.26 17.11
CA ASN A 11 -1.15 -17.49 16.85
C ASN A 11 -1.44 -17.74 15.36
N ALA A 12 -1.99 -18.92 15.02
CA ALA A 12 -2.29 -19.30 13.64
C ALA A 12 -3.29 -18.34 12.96
N THR A 13 -4.33 -17.91 13.67
CA THR A 13 -5.36 -17.01 13.14
C THR A 13 -4.80 -15.63 12.78
N GLN A 14 -3.86 -15.12 13.58
CA GLN A 14 -3.17 -13.86 13.24
C GLN A 14 -2.28 -14.01 12.00
N LYS A 15 -1.63 -15.16 11.83
CA LYS A 15 -0.85 -15.44 10.61
C LYS A 15 -1.74 -15.55 9.38
N GLU A 16 -2.90 -16.18 9.49
CA GLU A 16 -3.92 -16.25 8.42
C GLU A 16 -4.49 -14.87 8.06
N TRP A 17 -4.64 -13.97 9.05
CA TRP A 17 -5.01 -12.57 8.80
C TRP A 17 -3.98 -11.82 7.94
N GLY A 18 -2.74 -12.28 7.95
CA GLY A 18 -1.66 -11.81 7.08
C GLY A 18 -0.99 -10.50 7.52
N LEU A 19 -1.37 -9.91 8.65
CA LEU A 19 -0.73 -8.75 9.27
C LEU A 19 -0.88 -8.79 10.79
N TYR A 20 0.22 -8.75 11.51
CA TYR A 20 0.23 -8.77 12.96
C TYR A 20 1.44 -8.05 13.55
N ALA A 21 1.23 -7.38 14.68
CA ALA A 21 2.32 -6.81 15.47
C ALA A 21 3.02 -7.93 16.25
N THR A 22 4.34 -7.89 16.31
CA THR A 22 5.17 -8.84 17.07
C THR A 22 5.71 -8.21 18.36
N CYS A 23 5.98 -6.90 18.30
CA CYS A 23 6.47 -6.16 19.44
C CYS A 23 6.19 -4.66 19.29
N VAL A 24 6.22 -3.94 20.39
CA VAL A 24 6.04 -2.49 20.42
C VAL A 24 6.76 -1.89 21.63
N GLY A 25 7.24 -0.68 21.51
CA GLY A 25 7.82 0.01 22.65
C GLY A 25 7.95 1.52 22.48
N HIS A 26 7.92 2.17 23.62
CA HIS A 26 8.34 3.54 23.86
C HIS A 26 9.41 3.50 24.94
N THR A 27 10.67 3.61 24.55
CA THR A 27 11.80 3.33 25.43
C THR A 27 12.76 4.50 25.50
N ARG A 28 13.29 4.74 26.69
CA ARG A 28 14.29 5.74 26.97
C ARG A 28 15.58 5.10 27.46
N SER A 29 16.69 5.41 26.80
CA SER A 29 18.03 5.05 27.27
C SER A 29 18.71 6.30 27.79
N GLU A 30 18.98 6.34 29.08
CA GLU A 30 19.65 7.47 29.73
C GLU A 30 21.13 7.57 29.29
N PRO A 31 21.74 8.75 29.42
CA PRO A 31 23.18 8.90 29.20
C PRO A 31 23.98 7.91 30.05
N GLY A 32 24.93 7.21 29.43
CA GLY A 32 25.77 6.21 30.10
C GLY A 32 25.12 4.88 30.43
N ALA A 33 23.84 4.69 30.11
CA ALA A 33 23.16 3.42 30.32
C ALA A 33 23.75 2.29 29.47
N VAL A 34 23.72 1.06 30.01
CA VAL A 34 24.09 -0.13 29.25
C VAL A 34 23.05 -0.37 28.15
N PHE A 35 23.51 -0.54 26.92
CA PHE A 35 22.64 -0.76 25.77
C PHE A 35 23.10 -1.96 24.93
N PRO A 36 22.19 -2.83 24.49
CA PRO A 36 20.74 -2.85 24.80
C PRO A 36 20.48 -3.22 26.27
N SER A 37 19.30 -2.80 26.79
CA SER A 37 18.84 -3.23 28.12
C SER A 37 18.67 -4.75 28.16
N ARG A 38 18.98 -5.36 29.30
CA ARG A 38 18.78 -6.80 29.53
C ARG A 38 17.31 -7.19 29.73
N GLU A 39 16.41 -6.22 29.74
CA GLU A 39 14.96 -6.43 29.87
C GLU A 39 14.30 -6.97 28.59
N HIS A 40 15.04 -7.01 27.47
CA HIS A 40 14.57 -7.57 26.20
C HIS A 40 14.76 -9.09 26.17
N PRO A 41 13.81 -9.84 25.56
CA PRO A 41 14.00 -11.26 25.28
C PRO A 41 15.27 -11.54 24.49
N ASP A 42 15.83 -12.73 24.62
CA ASP A 42 17.10 -13.12 23.96
C ASP A 42 17.09 -12.90 22.45
N GLU A 43 15.93 -13.10 21.80
CA GLU A 43 15.73 -12.86 20.33
C GLU A 43 15.95 -11.41 19.94
N TYR A 44 15.71 -10.48 20.85
CA TYR A 44 15.82 -9.03 20.65
C TYR A 44 17.08 -8.44 21.27
N TYR A 45 17.78 -9.24 22.08
CA TYR A 45 19.08 -8.84 22.63
C TYR A 45 20.18 -9.00 21.58
N PHE A 46 21.14 -8.12 21.57
CA PHE A 46 22.32 -8.24 20.73
C PHE A 46 23.57 -7.65 21.39
N ASN A 47 24.71 -8.20 21.01
CA ASN A 47 26.00 -7.61 21.32
C ASN A 47 26.35 -6.60 20.22
N TRP A 48 26.87 -5.44 20.61
CA TRP A 48 27.30 -4.42 19.65
C TRP A 48 28.30 -4.96 18.62
N ASP A 49 29.23 -5.82 19.01
CA ASP A 49 30.28 -6.32 18.12
C ASP A 49 29.74 -7.29 17.05
N ILE A 50 28.65 -7.98 17.37
CA ILE A 50 28.04 -9.00 16.49
C ILE A 50 26.88 -8.40 15.69
N GLY A 51 26.08 -7.51 16.28
CA GLY A 51 24.81 -7.05 15.71
C GLY A 51 23.73 -8.14 15.79
N ARG A 52 22.64 -7.97 15.06
CA ARG A 52 21.57 -8.96 14.97
C ARG A 52 20.85 -8.93 13.61
N THR A 53 20.04 -9.97 13.39
CA THR A 53 19.07 -10.08 12.30
C THR A 53 17.71 -10.43 12.91
N LEU A 54 16.65 -9.75 12.50
CA LEU A 54 15.28 -10.05 12.91
C LEU A 54 14.50 -10.64 11.74
N HIS A 55 13.55 -11.54 12.03
CA HIS A 55 12.68 -12.17 11.03
C HIS A 55 11.37 -11.39 10.83
N GLU A 56 11.39 -10.10 11.10
CA GLU A 56 10.22 -9.21 11.04
C GLU A 56 10.58 -7.85 10.47
N TRP A 57 9.57 -7.12 10.03
CA TRP A 57 9.69 -5.70 9.75
C TRP A 57 9.76 -4.92 11.05
N GLN A 58 10.61 -3.91 11.11
CA GLN A 58 10.65 -2.99 12.24
C GLN A 58 10.65 -1.54 11.75
N ILE A 59 9.79 -0.70 12.34
CA ILE A 59 9.82 0.75 12.20
C ILE A 59 10.23 1.34 13.54
N SER A 60 11.26 2.19 13.53
CA SER A 60 11.73 2.90 14.73
C SER A 60 11.87 4.38 14.44
N PHE A 61 11.49 5.22 15.37
CA PHE A 61 11.56 6.68 15.29
C PHE A 61 12.31 7.24 16.49
N ILE A 62 13.27 8.12 16.25
CA ILE A 62 14.01 8.80 17.32
C ILE A 62 13.20 10.03 17.75
N GLU A 63 12.56 9.92 18.91
CA GLU A 63 11.75 10.98 19.50
C GLU A 63 12.63 12.11 20.07
N ASP A 64 13.72 11.72 20.72
CA ASP A 64 14.68 12.63 21.34
C ASP A 64 16.07 11.99 21.43
N GLY A 65 17.11 12.82 21.56
CA GLY A 65 18.49 12.37 21.62
C GLY A 65 19.10 12.01 20.26
N GLU A 66 20.18 11.27 20.28
CA GLU A 66 20.95 10.90 19.08
C GLU A 66 21.67 9.55 19.25
N GLY A 67 22.14 9.00 18.15
CA GLY A 67 22.86 7.73 18.17
C GLY A 67 23.45 7.33 16.83
N ASN A 68 23.87 6.08 16.75
CA ASN A 68 24.42 5.47 15.55
C ASN A 68 23.63 4.23 15.18
N VAL A 69 23.42 4.04 13.88
CA VAL A 69 22.79 2.86 13.27
C VAL A 69 23.74 2.33 12.20
N GLU A 70 23.94 1.03 12.18
CA GLU A 70 24.65 0.35 11.11
C GLU A 70 23.73 -0.69 10.48
N LEU A 71 23.53 -0.60 9.17
CA LEU A 71 22.77 -1.53 8.35
C LEU A 71 23.73 -2.19 7.36
N ARG A 72 24.00 -3.49 7.51
CA ARG A 72 25.01 -4.19 6.71
C ARG A 72 26.34 -3.43 6.72
N GLN A 73 26.73 -2.80 5.59
CA GLN A 73 27.98 -2.04 5.46
C GLN A 73 27.78 -0.51 5.53
N ARG A 74 26.53 -0.04 5.75
CA ARG A 74 26.21 1.39 5.80
C ARG A 74 26.13 1.89 7.24
N ARG A 75 26.67 3.08 7.51
CA ARG A 75 26.67 3.72 8.83
C ARG A 75 25.90 5.04 8.78
N PHE A 76 25.03 5.23 9.75
CA PHE A 76 24.19 6.42 9.86
C PHE A 76 24.31 7.02 11.25
N LYS A 77 24.40 8.35 11.31
CA LYS A 77 24.10 9.10 12.53
C LYS A 77 22.59 9.39 12.54
N VAL A 78 21.96 9.14 13.66
CA VAL A 78 20.54 9.39 13.86
C VAL A 78 20.35 10.37 14.99
N GLN A 79 19.32 11.19 14.88
CA GLN A 79 18.96 12.22 15.83
C GLN A 79 17.44 12.35 15.91
N LYS A 80 16.95 13.24 16.77
CA LYS A 80 15.51 13.56 16.82
C LYS A 80 14.94 13.76 15.42
N GLY A 81 13.81 13.07 15.13
CA GLY A 81 13.15 13.07 13.83
C GLY A 81 13.67 12.01 12.84
N SER A 82 14.72 11.26 13.21
CA SER A 82 15.19 10.16 12.35
C SER A 82 14.27 8.96 12.41
N LEU A 83 14.01 8.40 11.23
CA LEU A 83 13.28 7.16 10.98
C LEU A 83 14.26 6.06 10.61
N ILE A 84 13.99 4.85 11.10
CA ILE A 84 14.70 3.61 10.75
C ILE A 84 13.63 2.60 10.33
N VAL A 85 13.74 2.05 9.11
CA VAL A 85 12.89 0.93 8.64
C VAL A 85 13.80 -0.26 8.35
N LEU A 86 13.54 -1.37 9.03
CA LEU A 86 14.31 -2.60 8.91
C LEU A 86 13.43 -3.68 8.28
N PRO A 87 13.79 -4.21 7.11
CA PRO A 87 13.14 -5.40 6.56
C PRO A 87 13.57 -6.67 7.31
N PRO A 88 12.79 -7.76 7.20
CA PRO A 88 13.23 -9.08 7.63
C PRO A 88 14.61 -9.43 7.05
N GLU A 89 15.40 -10.17 7.79
CA GLU A 89 16.74 -10.63 7.40
C GLU A 89 17.77 -9.52 7.14
N CYS A 90 17.47 -8.28 7.50
CA CYS A 90 18.43 -7.18 7.45
C CYS A 90 19.35 -7.22 8.68
N TRP A 91 20.64 -7.46 8.46
CA TRP A 91 21.61 -7.33 9.55
C TRP A 91 21.73 -5.87 9.98
N HIS A 92 21.62 -5.62 11.29
CA HIS A 92 21.71 -4.28 11.86
C HIS A 92 22.27 -4.29 13.27
N ARG A 93 22.75 -3.12 13.66
CA ARG A 93 23.04 -2.76 15.05
C ARG A 93 22.82 -1.28 15.24
N TYR A 94 22.44 -0.88 16.44
CA TYR A 94 22.26 0.51 16.79
C TYR A 94 22.55 0.75 18.28
N ARG A 95 22.87 1.98 18.63
CA ARG A 95 23.06 2.41 20.01
C ARG A 95 22.88 3.90 20.17
N PRO A 96 22.39 4.37 21.35
CA PRO A 96 22.38 5.78 21.69
C PRO A 96 23.79 6.34 21.80
N ASN A 97 23.93 7.65 21.64
CA ASN A 97 25.13 8.34 22.04
C ASN A 97 25.28 8.27 23.57
N PRO A 98 26.42 7.81 24.10
CA PRO A 98 26.60 7.65 25.54
C PRO A 98 26.50 8.97 26.33
N LYS A 99 26.65 10.12 25.69
CA LYS A 99 26.57 11.43 26.35
C LYS A 99 25.14 11.97 26.46
N THR A 100 24.28 11.66 25.50
CA THR A 100 22.93 12.24 25.40
C THR A 100 21.82 11.22 25.65
N GLY A 101 22.10 9.93 25.44
CA GLY A 101 21.04 8.94 25.40
C GLY A 101 20.10 9.15 24.21
N TRP A 102 18.96 8.51 24.23
CA TRP A 102 17.85 8.73 23.30
C TRP A 102 16.51 8.23 23.84
N THR A 103 15.42 8.71 23.22
CA THR A 103 14.08 8.15 23.37
C THR A 103 13.60 7.66 22.01
N THR A 104 13.06 6.45 21.96
CA THR A 104 12.62 5.82 20.72
C THR A 104 11.20 5.26 20.83
N LEU A 105 10.42 5.45 19.77
CA LEU A 105 9.20 4.70 19.48
C LEU A 105 9.55 3.61 18.46
N TRP A 106 9.05 2.40 18.67
CA TRP A 106 9.29 1.30 17.74
C TRP A 106 8.14 0.30 17.71
N ILE A 107 7.95 -0.32 16.56
CA ILE A 107 6.98 -1.40 16.33
C ILE A 107 7.60 -2.45 15.43
N GLY A 108 7.50 -3.72 15.83
CA GLY A 108 7.80 -4.88 15.01
C GLY A 108 6.50 -5.50 14.49
N PHE A 109 6.52 -6.00 13.27
CA PHE A 109 5.34 -6.61 12.67
C PHE A 109 5.73 -7.54 11.52
N ASN A 110 4.82 -8.47 11.18
CA ASN A 110 5.06 -9.43 10.10
C ASN A 110 3.75 -9.85 9.42
N GLY A 111 3.89 -10.71 8.40
CA GLY A 111 2.81 -11.28 7.61
C GLY A 111 2.91 -10.94 6.11
N ASP A 112 2.17 -11.68 5.29
CA ASP A 112 2.18 -11.50 3.83
C ASP A 112 1.70 -10.11 3.41
N LEU A 113 0.73 -9.55 4.15
CA LEU A 113 0.24 -8.20 3.91
C LEU A 113 1.29 -7.15 4.30
N ALA A 114 2.07 -7.37 5.39
CA ALA A 114 3.18 -6.51 5.76
C ALA A 114 4.21 -6.40 4.64
N THR A 115 4.62 -7.54 4.08
CA THR A 115 5.57 -7.61 2.96
C THR A 115 5.06 -6.87 1.72
N ARG A 116 3.77 -7.00 1.39
CA ARG A 116 3.16 -6.27 0.27
C ARG A 116 3.06 -4.77 0.52
N LEU A 117 2.67 -4.35 1.72
CA LEU A 117 2.54 -2.94 2.09
C LEU A 117 3.90 -2.23 2.06
N VAL A 118 4.88 -2.77 2.77
CA VAL A 118 6.19 -2.11 2.90
C VAL A 118 7.01 -2.28 1.62
N GLY A 119 7.02 -3.48 1.01
CA GLY A 119 7.70 -3.71 -0.27
C GLY A 119 7.11 -2.90 -1.41
N GLY A 120 5.76 -2.80 -1.48
CA GLY A 120 5.06 -1.97 -2.47
C GLY A 120 5.23 -0.46 -2.23
N ALA A 121 5.53 -0.05 -1.03
CA ALA A 121 5.81 1.34 -0.66
C ALA A 121 7.19 1.83 -1.11
N GLY A 122 8.03 0.97 -1.68
CA GLY A 122 9.34 1.32 -2.25
C GLY A 122 10.39 1.66 -1.19
N PHE A 123 10.32 1.08 0.01
CA PHE A 123 11.40 1.14 0.99
C PHE A 123 12.62 0.36 0.51
N ASP A 124 13.81 0.80 0.95
CA ASP A 124 15.07 0.13 0.60
C ASP A 124 15.06 -1.32 1.16
N PRO A 125 15.23 -2.34 0.32
CA PRO A 125 15.26 -3.74 0.75
C PRO A 125 16.43 -4.06 1.69
N ASP A 126 17.45 -3.23 1.74
CA ASP A 126 18.61 -3.33 2.65
C ASP A 126 18.44 -2.48 3.93
N GLY A 127 17.22 -1.97 4.17
CA GLY A 127 16.89 -1.10 5.29
C GLY A 127 17.10 0.38 4.97
N GLU A 128 16.28 1.22 5.56
CA GLU A 128 16.24 2.67 5.29
C GLU A 128 16.45 3.47 6.58
N VAL A 129 17.31 4.47 6.51
CA VAL A 129 17.49 5.48 7.57
C VAL A 129 17.38 6.85 6.94
N ARG A 130 16.43 7.67 7.38
CA ARG A 130 16.22 9.03 6.89
C ARG A 130 15.65 9.94 7.97
N THR A 131 15.73 11.24 7.78
CA THR A 131 15.01 12.23 8.57
C THR A 131 13.68 12.54 7.89
N LEU A 132 12.59 12.61 8.66
CA LEU A 132 11.26 12.93 8.14
C LEU A 132 11.14 14.43 7.90
N SER A 133 10.39 14.81 6.86
CA SER A 133 10.08 16.20 6.53
C SER A 133 9.10 16.81 7.55
N ASP A 134 8.07 16.06 7.95
CA ASP A 134 7.15 16.40 9.04
C ASP A 134 7.25 15.39 10.19
N GLY A 135 8.41 15.38 10.84
CA GLY A 135 8.66 14.50 11.99
C GLY A 135 7.67 14.70 13.14
N ASN A 136 7.13 15.91 13.33
CA ASN A 136 6.16 16.19 14.38
C ASN A 136 4.79 15.55 14.10
N ARG A 137 4.32 15.57 12.85
CA ARG A 137 3.08 14.88 12.46
C ARG A 137 3.23 13.37 12.64
N PHE A 138 4.31 12.81 12.14
CA PHE A 138 4.57 11.36 12.26
C PHE A 138 4.74 10.95 13.72
N HIS A 139 5.47 11.73 14.53
CA HIS A 139 5.64 11.46 15.96
C HIS A 139 4.28 11.33 16.68
N ARG A 140 3.36 12.29 16.49
CA ARG A 140 2.02 12.22 17.11
C ARG A 140 1.26 10.97 16.69
N LEU A 141 1.30 10.63 15.40
CA LEU A 141 0.63 9.43 14.89
C LEU A 141 1.24 8.16 15.49
N PHE A 142 2.57 8.07 15.53
CA PHE A 142 3.27 6.89 16.04
C PHE A 142 3.11 6.75 17.55
N LEU A 143 3.20 7.84 18.30
CA LEU A 143 3.01 7.84 19.76
C LEU A 143 1.60 7.36 20.13
N ASN A 144 0.57 7.84 19.42
CA ASN A 144 -0.81 7.39 19.64
C ASN A 144 -0.95 5.89 19.35
N ALA A 145 -0.41 5.41 18.22
CA ALA A 145 -0.45 4.01 17.86
C ALA A 145 0.28 3.12 18.89
N VAL A 146 1.49 3.50 19.29
CA VAL A 146 2.27 2.76 20.29
C VAL A 146 1.56 2.75 21.66
N THR A 147 0.99 3.88 22.08
CA THR A 147 0.26 3.99 23.34
C THR A 147 -0.96 3.08 23.34
N ASP A 148 -1.78 3.14 22.28
CA ASP A 148 -2.97 2.29 22.15
C ASP A 148 -2.60 0.80 22.16
N ILE A 149 -1.57 0.41 21.43
CA ILE A 149 -1.11 -0.99 21.41
C ILE A 149 -0.57 -1.43 22.79
N LEU A 150 0.17 -0.57 23.49
CA LEU A 150 0.69 -0.88 24.82
C LEU A 150 -0.42 -1.05 25.88
N GLU A 151 -1.50 -0.29 25.74
CA GLU A 151 -2.62 -0.31 26.68
C GLU A 151 -3.62 -1.42 26.36
N ASN A 152 -3.97 -1.60 25.08
CA ASN A 152 -5.08 -2.45 24.64
C ASN A 152 -4.68 -3.65 23.79
N GLY A 153 -3.41 -3.76 23.36
CA GLY A 153 -2.98 -4.72 22.34
C GLY A 153 -3.08 -6.21 22.72
N HIS A 154 -3.17 -6.55 24.01
CA HIS A 154 -3.38 -7.95 24.43
C HIS A 154 -4.78 -8.45 24.11
N ASP A 155 -5.77 -7.58 24.29
CA ASP A 155 -7.17 -7.93 24.10
C ASP A 155 -7.65 -7.66 22.67
N ASN A 156 -6.87 -6.84 21.90
CA ASN A 156 -7.25 -6.39 20.57
C ASN A 156 -6.09 -6.42 19.57
N VAL A 157 -5.57 -7.61 19.30
CA VAL A 157 -4.43 -7.83 18.41
C VAL A 157 -4.68 -7.36 16.97
N TYR A 158 -5.93 -7.38 16.51
CA TYR A 158 -6.31 -6.89 15.17
C TYR A 158 -6.32 -5.37 15.08
N ALA A 159 -6.74 -4.68 16.16
CA ALA A 159 -6.64 -3.23 16.21
C ALA A 159 -5.18 -2.77 16.24
N ALA A 160 -4.31 -3.51 16.95
CA ALA A 160 -2.87 -3.28 16.91
C ALA A 160 -2.32 -3.42 15.48
N ALA A 161 -2.71 -4.48 14.76
CA ALA A 161 -2.31 -4.69 13.36
C ALA A 161 -2.82 -3.57 12.44
N ALA A 162 -4.02 -3.03 12.67
CA ALA A 162 -4.61 -1.95 11.86
C ALA A 162 -3.84 -0.62 11.96
N GLN A 163 -3.05 -0.38 12.98
CA GLN A 163 -2.20 0.81 13.10
C GLN A 163 -1.03 0.80 12.10
N ILE A 164 -0.56 -0.37 11.70
CA ILE A 164 0.62 -0.53 10.84
C ILE A 164 0.41 0.10 9.45
N PRO A 165 -0.68 -0.16 8.71
CA PRO A 165 -0.95 0.50 7.44
C PRO A 165 -0.99 2.03 7.53
N MET A 166 -1.53 2.59 8.61
CA MET A 166 -1.55 4.04 8.81
C MET A 166 -0.13 4.61 8.95
N LEU A 167 0.74 3.94 9.71
CA LEU A 167 2.14 4.36 9.85
C LEU A 167 2.87 4.26 8.51
N VAL A 168 2.71 3.16 7.77
CA VAL A 168 3.32 2.98 6.45
C VAL A 168 2.84 4.05 5.46
N ALA A 169 1.54 4.35 5.42
CA ALA A 169 0.98 5.40 4.57
C ALA A 169 1.58 6.77 4.87
N ALA A 170 1.67 7.14 6.15
CA ALA A 170 2.28 8.41 6.56
C ALA A 170 3.76 8.50 6.16
N LEU A 171 4.50 7.39 6.19
CA LEU A 171 5.89 7.35 5.74
C LEU A 171 6.05 7.45 4.23
N VAL A 172 5.09 6.93 3.46
CA VAL A 172 5.05 7.08 2.00
C VAL A 172 4.76 8.53 1.63
N GLU A 173 3.79 9.17 2.31
CA GLU A 173 3.44 10.57 2.10
C GLU A 173 4.58 11.55 2.46
N ASP A 174 5.40 11.21 3.47
CA ASP A 174 6.55 12.03 3.89
C ASP A 174 7.75 11.95 2.92
N ARG A 175 7.73 11.07 1.94
CA ARG A 175 8.79 11.06 0.94
C ARG A 175 8.74 12.34 0.12
N PRO A 176 9.91 13.00 -0.12
CA PRO A 176 9.94 14.10 -1.07
C PRO A 176 9.33 13.58 -2.37
N PRO A 177 8.50 14.38 -3.05
CA PRO A 177 8.04 14.04 -4.38
C PRO A 177 9.30 13.68 -5.18
N ASP A 178 9.40 12.44 -5.61
CA ASP A 178 10.31 12.11 -6.69
C ASP A 178 9.75 12.87 -7.88
N ASP A 179 10.38 14.00 -8.25
CA ASP A 179 9.91 14.90 -9.30
C ASP A 179 9.55 14.12 -10.58
N TYR A 180 10.31 13.08 -10.85
CA TYR A 180 10.07 12.18 -11.96
C TYR A 180 8.85 11.28 -11.75
N ARG A 181 8.62 10.76 -10.54
CA ARG A 181 7.44 9.92 -10.24
C ARG A 181 6.17 10.76 -10.19
N THR A 182 6.23 11.96 -9.62
CA THR A 182 5.10 12.90 -9.57
C THR A 182 4.73 13.38 -10.97
N ALA A 183 5.71 13.76 -11.80
CA ALA A 183 5.49 14.14 -13.19
C ALA A 183 4.90 12.98 -14.00
N ASN A 184 5.41 11.77 -13.84
CA ASN A 184 4.87 10.59 -14.52
C ASN A 184 3.45 10.24 -14.06
N ALA A 185 3.16 10.34 -12.77
CA ALA A 185 1.81 10.10 -12.22
C ALA A 185 0.80 11.12 -12.79
N GLU A 186 1.19 12.39 -12.90
CA GLU A 186 0.37 13.45 -13.51
C GLU A 186 0.12 13.18 -15.01
N LEU A 187 1.16 12.79 -15.75
CA LEU A 187 1.03 12.43 -17.17
C LEU A 187 0.11 11.23 -17.36
N VAL A 188 0.24 10.19 -16.52
CA VAL A 188 -0.67 9.03 -16.53
C VAL A 188 -2.09 9.44 -16.21
N HIS A 189 -2.30 10.24 -15.18
CA HIS A 189 -3.62 10.74 -14.81
C HIS A 189 -4.28 11.50 -15.95
N ARG A 190 -3.58 12.44 -16.57
CA ARG A 190 -4.07 13.19 -17.73
C ARG A 190 -4.42 12.28 -18.90
N ALA A 191 -3.56 11.29 -19.20
CA ALA A 191 -3.82 10.31 -20.25
C ALA A 191 -5.07 9.46 -19.93
N GLN A 192 -5.20 9.00 -18.71
CA GLN A 192 -6.38 8.22 -18.26
C GLN A 192 -7.68 9.03 -18.36
N MET A 193 -7.65 10.30 -17.96
CA MET A 193 -8.81 11.18 -18.06
C MET A 193 -9.22 11.37 -19.52
N TYR A 194 -8.26 11.68 -20.40
CA TYR A 194 -8.52 11.79 -21.83
C TYR A 194 -9.11 10.52 -22.43
N ILE A 195 -8.49 9.35 -22.15
CA ILE A 195 -8.99 8.06 -22.64
C ILE A 195 -10.39 7.76 -22.10
N LYS A 196 -10.70 8.08 -20.86
CA LYS A 196 -12.04 7.90 -20.30
C LYS A 196 -13.07 8.80 -20.97
N GLU A 197 -12.74 10.06 -21.21
CA GLU A 197 -13.63 11.03 -21.86
C GLU A 197 -13.95 10.61 -23.29
N HIS A 198 -12.91 10.27 -24.07
CA HIS A 198 -13.01 9.89 -25.47
C HIS A 198 -13.11 8.38 -25.71
N ALA A 199 -13.50 7.59 -24.68
CA ALA A 199 -13.45 6.13 -24.75
C ALA A 199 -14.28 5.55 -25.90
N THR A 200 -15.37 6.21 -26.33
CA THR A 200 -16.27 5.76 -27.40
C THR A 200 -15.80 6.12 -28.80
N GLU A 201 -14.76 6.95 -28.90
CA GLU A 201 -14.19 7.45 -30.15
C GLU A 201 -12.96 6.61 -30.56
N THR A 202 -12.51 6.83 -31.79
CA THR A 202 -11.18 6.33 -32.22
C THR A 202 -10.13 7.31 -31.70
N ILE A 203 -9.32 6.86 -30.75
CA ILE A 203 -8.24 7.69 -30.19
C ILE A 203 -6.97 7.47 -31.01
N ASP A 204 -6.39 8.57 -31.47
CA ASP A 204 -5.02 8.61 -31.95
C ASP A 204 -4.07 8.72 -30.76
N PHE A 205 -3.49 7.60 -30.39
CA PHE A 205 -2.58 7.53 -29.24
C PHE A 205 -1.20 8.16 -29.51
N GLU A 206 -0.82 8.36 -30.76
CA GLU A 206 0.42 9.07 -31.12
C GLU A 206 0.24 10.57 -30.86
N SER A 207 -0.84 11.15 -31.38
CA SER A 207 -1.20 12.54 -31.08
C SER A 207 -1.43 12.80 -29.60
N LEU A 208 -2.04 11.86 -28.87
CA LEU A 208 -2.18 11.96 -27.41
C LEU A 208 -0.82 11.98 -26.71
N ALA A 209 0.10 11.11 -27.09
CA ALA A 209 1.45 11.08 -26.53
C ALA A 209 2.18 12.41 -26.78
N GLU A 210 2.13 12.94 -27.98
CA GLU A 210 2.73 14.24 -28.34
C GLU A 210 2.15 15.39 -27.52
N SER A 211 0.84 15.42 -27.29
CA SER A 211 0.18 16.42 -26.45
C SER A 211 0.63 16.41 -24.99
N LEU A 212 1.15 15.27 -24.54
CA LEU A 212 1.73 15.07 -23.21
C LEU A 212 3.26 15.27 -23.19
N GLY A 213 3.87 15.67 -24.31
CA GLY A 213 5.31 15.86 -24.44
C GLY A 213 6.11 14.54 -24.45
N LEU A 214 5.48 13.44 -24.84
CA LEU A 214 6.07 12.11 -24.86
C LEU A 214 6.19 11.55 -26.29
N THR A 215 7.19 10.70 -26.52
CA THR A 215 7.16 9.79 -27.67
C THR A 215 6.11 8.71 -27.42
N TYR A 216 5.49 8.16 -28.47
CA TYR A 216 4.52 7.06 -28.32
C TYR A 216 5.10 5.84 -27.57
N ARG A 217 6.38 5.55 -27.77
CA ARG A 217 7.08 4.47 -27.05
C ARG A 217 7.10 4.73 -25.54
N SER A 218 7.48 5.94 -25.12
CA SER A 218 7.53 6.34 -23.71
C SER A 218 6.13 6.37 -23.10
N PHE A 219 5.15 6.91 -23.81
CA PHE A 219 3.75 6.93 -23.41
C PHE A 219 3.21 5.51 -23.19
N ARG A 220 3.39 4.61 -24.17
CA ARG A 220 2.95 3.22 -24.05
C ARG A 220 3.60 2.50 -22.87
N TYR A 221 4.91 2.69 -22.66
CA TYR A 221 5.61 2.13 -21.50
C TYR A 221 5.04 2.64 -20.19
N LEU A 222 4.86 3.96 -20.09
CA LEU A 222 4.36 4.62 -18.89
C LEU A 222 2.94 4.14 -18.53
N ILE A 223 2.02 4.16 -19.49
CA ILE A 223 0.65 3.67 -19.29
C ILE A 223 0.66 2.18 -18.90
N SER A 224 1.44 1.34 -19.59
CA SER A 224 1.48 -0.09 -19.30
C SER A 224 2.04 -0.40 -17.92
N LYS A 225 3.03 0.36 -17.47
CA LYS A 225 3.62 0.22 -16.13
C LYS A 225 2.62 0.53 -15.03
N GLU A 226 1.84 1.60 -15.19
CA GLU A 226 0.94 2.09 -14.14
C GLU A 226 -0.46 1.43 -14.19
N THR A 227 -0.91 0.96 -15.36
CA THR A 227 -2.26 0.37 -15.53
C THR A 227 -2.24 -1.15 -15.77
N SER A 228 -1.05 -1.76 -15.88
CA SER A 228 -0.87 -3.17 -16.28
C SER A 228 -1.54 -3.52 -17.61
N SER A 229 -1.78 -2.52 -18.47
CA SER A 229 -2.44 -2.68 -19.77
C SER A 229 -1.95 -1.69 -20.80
N SER A 230 -1.96 -2.04 -22.10
CA SER A 230 -1.66 -1.06 -23.14
C SER A 230 -2.73 0.04 -23.21
N PRO A 231 -2.43 1.23 -23.80
CA PRO A 231 -3.42 2.30 -23.96
C PRO A 231 -4.73 1.85 -24.61
N LEU A 232 -4.66 1.05 -25.65
CA LEU A 232 -5.84 0.49 -26.32
C LEU A 232 -6.59 -0.49 -25.41
N GLN A 233 -5.90 -1.36 -24.67
CA GLN A 233 -6.53 -2.28 -23.73
C GLN A 233 -7.20 -1.51 -22.59
N TYR A 234 -6.59 -0.41 -22.13
CA TYR A 234 -7.21 0.47 -21.13
C TYR A 234 -8.49 1.10 -21.67
N GLN A 235 -8.50 1.63 -22.91
CA GLN A 235 -9.71 2.15 -23.56
C GLN A 235 -10.81 1.09 -23.68
N LEU A 236 -10.45 -0.11 -24.12
CA LEU A 236 -11.40 -1.23 -24.23
C LEU A 236 -11.95 -1.66 -22.86
N GLY A 237 -11.15 -1.59 -21.81
CA GLY A 237 -11.59 -1.79 -20.41
C GLY A 237 -12.65 -0.78 -19.98
N VAL A 238 -12.47 0.49 -20.33
CA VAL A 238 -13.47 1.55 -20.06
C VAL A 238 -14.77 1.28 -20.82
N ARG A 239 -14.68 0.91 -22.12
CA ARG A 239 -15.86 0.52 -22.91
C ARG A 239 -16.60 -0.68 -22.30
N LEU A 240 -15.86 -1.68 -21.83
CA LEU A 240 -16.43 -2.86 -21.17
C LEU A 240 -17.19 -2.48 -19.89
N ALA A 241 -16.61 -1.62 -19.05
CA ALA A 241 -17.26 -1.14 -17.83
C ALA A 241 -18.57 -0.40 -18.14
N ARG A 242 -18.57 0.49 -19.13
CA ARG A 242 -19.77 1.18 -19.63
C ARG A 242 -20.81 0.20 -20.18
N ALA A 243 -20.36 -0.82 -20.95
CA ALA A 243 -21.25 -1.86 -21.48
C ALA A 243 -21.96 -2.62 -20.36
N LYS A 244 -21.21 -3.04 -19.33
CA LYS A 244 -21.79 -3.74 -18.17
C LYS A 244 -22.85 -2.90 -17.46
N ASN A 245 -22.61 -1.58 -17.33
CA ASN A 245 -23.58 -0.67 -16.75
C ASN A 245 -24.84 -0.55 -17.62
N LEU A 246 -24.71 -0.25 -18.92
CA LEU A 246 -25.84 -0.11 -19.85
C LEU A 246 -26.68 -1.41 -19.92
N LEU A 247 -26.05 -2.58 -19.94
CA LEU A 247 -26.72 -3.87 -19.94
C LEU A 247 -27.56 -4.12 -18.68
N LYS A 248 -27.18 -3.54 -17.53
CA LYS A 248 -27.89 -3.68 -16.25
C LYS A 248 -28.95 -2.60 -16.05
N SER A 249 -28.69 -1.37 -16.51
CA SER A 249 -29.48 -0.18 -16.19
C SER A 249 -30.43 0.26 -17.31
N SER A 250 -30.41 -0.40 -18.49
CA SER A 250 -31.28 -0.03 -19.61
C SER A 250 -31.72 -1.23 -20.45
N ASP A 251 -32.83 -1.04 -21.17
CA ASP A 251 -33.34 -2.02 -22.15
C ASP A 251 -32.80 -1.75 -23.57
N MET A 252 -31.80 -0.86 -23.70
CA MET A 252 -31.18 -0.51 -24.97
C MET A 252 -30.77 -1.76 -25.75
N PRO A 253 -31.09 -1.89 -27.04
CA PRO A 253 -30.69 -3.03 -27.86
C PRO A 253 -29.18 -3.24 -27.85
N ILE A 254 -28.72 -4.48 -27.87
CA ILE A 254 -27.29 -4.83 -27.82
C ILE A 254 -26.52 -4.17 -28.98
N ALA A 255 -27.16 -4.10 -30.17
CA ALA A 255 -26.58 -3.43 -31.34
C ALA A 255 -26.39 -1.93 -31.11
N GLU A 256 -27.32 -1.30 -30.44
CA GLU A 256 -27.25 0.13 -30.10
C GLU A 256 -26.19 0.38 -29.01
N ILE A 257 -26.10 -0.46 -27.99
CA ILE A 257 -25.01 -0.41 -27.00
C ILE A 257 -23.65 -0.51 -27.70
N ALA A 258 -23.49 -1.46 -28.62
CA ALA A 258 -22.24 -1.61 -29.38
C ALA A 258 -21.88 -0.33 -30.14
N LYS A 259 -22.84 0.27 -30.83
CA LYS A 259 -22.67 1.53 -31.58
C LYS A 259 -22.33 2.69 -30.66
N THR A 260 -23.08 2.87 -29.58
CA THR A 260 -22.87 3.97 -28.61
C THR A 260 -21.49 3.89 -27.95
N LEU A 261 -20.95 2.69 -27.77
CA LEU A 261 -19.63 2.47 -27.18
C LEU A 261 -18.48 2.49 -28.22
N GLY A 262 -18.77 2.82 -29.48
CA GLY A 262 -17.75 2.97 -30.51
C GLY A 262 -17.21 1.65 -31.06
N PHE A 263 -18.00 0.57 -31.02
CA PHE A 263 -17.63 -0.68 -31.68
C PHE A 263 -18.14 -0.69 -33.14
N HIS A 264 -17.27 -1.03 -34.06
CA HIS A 264 -17.60 -1.04 -35.48
C HIS A 264 -18.63 -2.12 -35.87
N SER A 265 -18.79 -3.18 -35.08
CA SER A 265 -19.81 -4.19 -35.31
C SER A 265 -20.32 -4.80 -34.01
N THR A 266 -21.62 -5.16 -34.01
CA THR A 266 -22.27 -5.87 -32.89
C THR A 266 -21.66 -7.25 -32.66
N TRP A 267 -21.20 -7.90 -33.74
CA TRP A 267 -20.54 -9.20 -33.64
C TRP A 267 -19.20 -9.09 -32.89
N TYR A 268 -18.36 -8.12 -33.26
CA TYR A 268 -17.08 -7.87 -32.58
C TYR A 268 -17.28 -7.49 -31.12
N PHE A 269 -18.25 -6.61 -30.84
CA PHE A 269 -18.63 -6.27 -29.47
C PHE A 269 -19.02 -7.49 -28.66
N SER A 270 -19.92 -8.35 -29.18
CA SER A 270 -20.40 -9.52 -28.48
C SER A 270 -19.29 -10.55 -28.22
N HIS A 271 -18.39 -10.73 -29.18
CA HIS A 271 -17.23 -11.59 -29.03
C HIS A 271 -16.24 -11.04 -27.97
N PHE A 272 -15.90 -9.76 -28.06
CA PHE A 272 -15.05 -9.06 -27.10
C PHE A 272 -15.65 -9.14 -25.70
N PHE A 273 -16.92 -8.79 -25.55
CA PHE A 273 -17.61 -8.83 -24.26
C PHE A 273 -17.59 -10.23 -23.65
N ARG A 274 -17.90 -11.26 -24.43
CA ARG A 274 -17.86 -12.65 -23.98
C ARG A 274 -16.47 -13.07 -23.52
N LYS A 275 -15.44 -12.69 -24.27
CA LYS A 275 -14.05 -12.98 -23.91
C LYS A 275 -13.66 -12.35 -22.59
N GLN A 276 -14.12 -11.12 -22.31
CA GLN A 276 -13.73 -10.36 -21.13
C GLN A 276 -14.64 -10.62 -19.91
N ALA A 277 -15.93 -10.88 -20.13
CA ALA A 277 -16.92 -11.05 -19.06
C ALA A 277 -17.32 -12.52 -18.81
N GLY A 278 -16.81 -13.46 -19.60
CA GLY A 278 -17.10 -14.89 -19.50
C GLY A 278 -18.46 -15.30 -20.10
N THR A 279 -19.37 -14.34 -20.35
CA THR A 279 -20.73 -14.58 -20.87
C THR A 279 -21.09 -13.60 -21.96
N SER A 280 -22.08 -13.94 -22.80
CA SER A 280 -22.56 -13.01 -23.85
C SER A 280 -23.27 -11.79 -23.22
N PRO A 281 -23.35 -10.64 -23.93
CA PRO A 281 -24.10 -9.47 -23.46
C PRO A 281 -25.56 -9.78 -23.10
N ALA A 282 -26.22 -10.62 -23.90
CA ALA A 282 -27.62 -11.01 -23.64
C ALA A 282 -27.77 -11.80 -22.35
N VAL A 283 -26.92 -12.80 -22.12
CA VAL A 283 -26.91 -13.59 -20.88
C VAL A 283 -26.54 -12.69 -19.69
N TYR A 284 -25.58 -11.80 -19.83
CA TYR A 284 -25.20 -10.87 -18.76
C TYR A 284 -26.35 -9.96 -18.34
N ARG A 285 -27.16 -9.47 -19.29
CA ARG A 285 -28.38 -8.69 -19.05
C ARG A 285 -29.40 -9.51 -18.30
N ALA A 286 -29.70 -10.75 -18.77
CA ALA A 286 -30.68 -11.61 -18.16
C ALA A 286 -30.37 -11.93 -16.68
N ILE A 287 -29.10 -12.20 -16.36
CA ILE A 287 -28.62 -12.43 -14.99
C ILE A 287 -28.84 -11.19 -14.13
N GLY A 288 -28.46 -10.00 -14.64
CA GLY A 288 -28.63 -8.71 -13.94
C GLY A 288 -30.12 -8.42 -13.64
N SER A 289 -31.00 -8.61 -14.61
CA SER A 289 -32.45 -8.41 -14.46
C SER A 289 -33.09 -9.39 -13.47
N ALA A 290 -32.67 -10.66 -13.48
CA ALA A 290 -33.14 -11.66 -12.53
C ALA A 290 -32.74 -11.35 -11.09
N SER A 291 -31.50 -10.86 -10.87
CA SER A 291 -31.02 -10.46 -9.56
C SER A 291 -31.76 -9.23 -9.01
N ILE A 292 -32.09 -8.26 -9.87
CA ILE A 292 -32.87 -7.07 -9.49
C ILE A 292 -34.30 -7.43 -9.13
N ARG A 293 -34.96 -8.31 -9.91
CA ARG A 293 -36.34 -8.80 -9.62
C ARG A 293 -36.40 -9.57 -8.29
N LYS A 294 -35.38 -10.38 -8.00
CA LYS A 294 -35.30 -11.12 -6.73
C LYS A 294 -35.14 -10.19 -5.51
N LEU A 295 -34.41 -9.07 -5.67
CA LEU A 295 -34.25 -8.06 -4.63
C LEU A 295 -35.49 -7.17 -4.48
N ALA A 296 -36.25 -6.95 -5.57
CA ALA A 296 -37.46 -6.13 -5.55
C ALA A 296 -38.71 -6.91 -5.07
N GLY A 297 -38.59 -8.19 -4.70
CA GLY A 297 -39.71 -9.00 -4.19
C GLY A 297 -40.81 -9.32 -5.21
N THR A 298 -40.60 -9.06 -6.49
CA THR A 298 -41.55 -9.35 -7.60
C THR A 298 -41.15 -10.65 -8.29
N ASP A 299 -41.26 -11.78 -7.57
CA ASP A 299 -41.15 -13.11 -8.19
C ASP A 299 -42.56 -13.55 -8.62
N PRO A 300 -42.88 -13.68 -9.93
CA PRO A 300 -44.19 -14.10 -10.40
C PRO A 300 -44.50 -15.59 -10.15
N ALA A 301 -43.61 -16.32 -9.48
CA ALA A 301 -43.72 -17.75 -9.23
C ALA A 301 -44.26 -18.13 -7.84
N LYS A 302 -44.80 -17.19 -7.03
CA LYS A 302 -45.59 -17.53 -5.83
C LYS A 302 -47.05 -17.21 -6.06
N PRO A 303 -47.91 -18.21 -6.23
CA PRO A 303 -49.36 -18.03 -6.08
C PRO A 303 -49.69 -17.73 -4.61
N LEU A 304 -50.66 -16.81 -4.40
CA LEU A 304 -51.25 -16.45 -3.11
C LEU A 304 -51.83 -17.68 -2.39
#